data_8d3ff4cbaffce2ab013d18ee1c88c044
#
_entry.id   8d3ff4cbaffce2ab013d18ee1c88c044
#
_cell.length_a   1.000
_cell.length_b   1.000
_cell.length_c   1.000
_cell.angle_alpha   90.00
_cell.angle_beta   90.00
_cell.angle_gamma   90.00
#
_symmetry.space_group_name_H-M   'P 1'
#
loop_
_entity.id
_entity.type
_entity.pdbx_description
1 polymer ?
#
loop_
_entity_poly.entity_id
_entity_poly.type
_entity_poly.pdbx_seq_one_letter_code
_entity_poly.pdbx_strand_id
1 'polypeptide(L)'
;MVPEQSLSVVVPVYNSEASLPLLIERLEPVLAAHAPSFEVVLVNDGSPDGSWETVSQLTERYSWVRGISLMRNYGQHNALLCGIRAARNQIIVTLDDDLQNPPEEIPKLLAKLAEGYDVVYGAPEEEQHGFLRDLASRVTKMALQSAVGAETARHASAFRAFRTEVRAAFVSFQGPFVSIDVLLTWGTTRFAAVRVQHDRRRLGTSQYTLRKLIRHAFNMMTGFSVLPLQVASVVGFVFTVFGFLVLLYVIGGYLLRGGSVPGFPFLASIVAMFSGVQMFALGIIGEYLARMHFRMMDRPGYAIRQQTAAVERAAPRLVAGMHA
;
A
#
# COMPACT_ATOMS: atom_id res chain seq x y z
N MET A 1 5.89 31.91 1.91
CA MET A 1 4.45 31.61 2.13
C MET A 1 4.17 30.30 1.43
N VAL A 2 3.70 29.28 2.16
CA VAL A 2 3.17 28.08 1.53
C VAL A 2 1.89 28.50 0.81
N PRO A 3 1.70 28.16 -0.47
CA PRO A 3 0.46 28.53 -1.16
C PRO A 3 -0.72 27.92 -0.37
N GLU A 4 -1.79 28.73 -0.23
CA GLU A 4 -3.03 28.31 0.43
C GLU A 4 -3.68 27.15 -0.35
N GLN A 5 -3.29 25.91 -0.02
CA GLN A 5 -3.77 24.71 -0.69
C GLN A 5 -4.82 24.02 0.19
N SER A 6 -5.90 23.59 -0.43
CA SER A 6 -6.94 22.85 0.27
C SER A 6 -6.50 21.41 0.56
N LEU A 7 -6.89 20.87 1.75
CA LEU A 7 -6.43 19.60 2.27
C LEU A 7 -7.56 18.57 2.46
N SER A 8 -7.36 17.34 2.02
CA SER A 8 -8.15 16.17 2.41
C SER A 8 -7.29 15.24 3.26
N VAL A 9 -7.68 15.00 4.51
CA VAL A 9 -7.04 13.98 5.35
C VAL A 9 -7.84 12.71 5.25
N VAL A 10 -7.22 11.60 4.87
CA VAL A 10 -7.84 10.28 4.72
C VAL A 10 -7.34 9.37 5.83
N VAL A 11 -8.26 8.84 6.62
CA VAL A 11 -7.99 7.99 7.78
C VAL A 11 -8.74 6.66 7.60
N PRO A 12 -8.04 5.54 7.46
CA PRO A 12 -8.65 4.22 7.53
C PRO A 12 -8.96 3.88 8.99
N VAL A 13 -10.16 3.40 9.26
CA VAL A 13 -10.68 3.16 10.62
C VAL A 13 -10.98 1.67 10.80
N TYR A 14 -10.35 1.05 11.82
CA TYR A 14 -10.66 -0.33 12.20
C TYR A 14 -10.41 -0.59 13.69
N ASN A 15 -11.48 -0.83 14.45
CA ASN A 15 -11.44 -0.99 15.91
C ASN A 15 -10.83 0.22 16.63
N SER A 16 -11.34 1.42 16.34
CA SER A 16 -10.73 2.69 16.74
C SER A 16 -11.71 3.62 17.46
N GLU A 17 -12.78 3.10 18.04
CA GLU A 17 -13.82 3.85 18.75
C GLU A 17 -13.23 4.88 19.72
N ALA A 18 -12.20 4.47 20.51
CA ALA A 18 -11.60 5.31 21.55
C ALA A 18 -10.61 6.35 21.01
N SER A 19 -9.96 6.11 19.87
CA SER A 19 -8.91 7.00 19.34
C SER A 19 -9.44 8.09 18.42
N LEU A 20 -10.55 7.85 17.73
CA LEU A 20 -11.13 8.77 16.76
C LEU A 20 -11.45 10.17 17.30
N PRO A 21 -12.12 10.34 18.47
CA PRO A 21 -12.39 11.66 19.01
C PRO A 21 -11.12 12.46 19.26
N LEU A 22 -10.10 11.82 19.86
CA LEU A 22 -8.80 12.43 20.14
C LEU A 22 -8.07 12.84 18.87
N LEU A 23 -8.15 12.01 17.81
CA LEU A 23 -7.55 12.31 16.52
C LEU A 23 -8.18 13.55 15.90
N ILE A 24 -9.52 13.64 15.89
CA ILE A 24 -10.24 14.78 15.32
C ILE A 24 -9.96 16.07 16.10
N GLU A 25 -9.93 16.02 17.43
CA GLU A 25 -9.58 17.15 18.28
C GLU A 25 -8.17 17.68 18.03
N ARG A 26 -7.19 16.79 17.73
CA ARG A 26 -5.81 17.20 17.39
C ARG A 26 -5.69 17.69 15.94
N LEU A 27 -6.47 17.15 15.01
CA LEU A 27 -6.46 17.56 13.61
C LEU A 27 -7.03 18.97 13.40
N GLU A 28 -8.09 19.34 14.11
CA GLU A 28 -8.79 20.61 13.93
C GLU A 28 -7.86 21.83 13.94
N PRO A 29 -7.06 22.10 15.00
CA PRO A 29 -6.19 23.27 15.05
C PRO A 29 -5.09 23.25 13.99
N VAL A 30 -4.57 22.06 13.65
CA VAL A 30 -3.53 21.93 12.64
C VAL A 30 -4.05 22.25 11.24
N LEU A 31 -5.24 21.71 10.88
CA LEU A 31 -5.83 21.93 9.58
C LEU A 31 -6.31 23.38 9.42
N ALA A 32 -6.94 23.95 10.45
CA ALA A 32 -7.40 25.34 10.46
C ALA A 32 -6.25 26.35 10.31
N ALA A 33 -5.07 26.04 10.83
CA ALA A 33 -3.91 26.91 10.74
C ALA A 33 -3.18 26.84 9.37
N HIS A 34 -3.34 25.75 8.61
CA HIS A 34 -2.52 25.48 7.43
C HIS A 34 -3.29 25.34 6.12
N ALA A 35 -4.64 25.36 6.15
CA ALA A 35 -5.44 25.23 4.95
C ALA A 35 -6.66 26.14 4.99
N PRO A 36 -6.95 26.88 3.91
CA PRO A 36 -8.15 27.74 3.79
C PRO A 36 -9.43 26.90 3.71
N SER A 37 -9.31 25.67 3.23
CA SER A 37 -10.39 24.68 3.15
C SER A 37 -9.82 23.29 3.39
N PHE A 38 -10.50 22.51 4.22
CA PHE A 38 -10.08 21.15 4.53
C PHE A 38 -11.26 20.23 4.78
N GLU A 39 -11.03 18.93 4.62
CA GLU A 39 -11.92 17.85 5.01
C GLU A 39 -11.14 16.71 5.64
N VAL A 40 -11.81 15.92 6.48
CA VAL A 40 -11.31 14.63 6.96
C VAL A 40 -12.27 13.53 6.51
N VAL A 41 -11.75 12.52 5.82
CA VAL A 41 -12.51 11.38 5.33
C VAL A 41 -12.16 10.16 6.17
N LEU A 42 -13.05 9.76 7.06
CA LEU A 42 -12.94 8.58 7.91
C LEU A 42 -13.54 7.38 7.17
N VAL A 43 -12.73 6.36 6.88
CA VAL A 43 -13.19 5.17 6.16
C VAL A 43 -13.22 3.96 7.08
N ASN A 44 -14.40 3.62 7.59
CA ASN A 44 -14.62 2.45 8.44
C ASN A 44 -14.53 1.16 7.60
N ASP A 45 -13.50 0.37 7.85
CA ASP A 45 -13.22 -0.91 7.16
C ASP A 45 -13.94 -2.09 7.83
N GLY A 46 -15.24 -1.95 8.06
CA GLY A 46 -16.07 -2.99 8.63
C GLY A 46 -15.69 -3.34 10.07
N SER A 47 -15.44 -2.32 10.91
CA SER A 47 -15.15 -2.51 12.33
C SER A 47 -16.30 -3.23 13.04
N PRO A 48 -16.01 -4.20 13.92
CA PRO A 48 -17.02 -4.89 14.73
C PRO A 48 -17.38 -4.15 16.05
N ASP A 49 -16.61 -3.11 16.42
CA ASP A 49 -16.82 -2.25 17.59
C ASP A 49 -17.70 -1.03 17.27
N GLY A 50 -17.86 -0.07 18.20
CA GLY A 50 -18.58 1.17 18.04
C GLY A 50 -17.91 2.23 17.16
N SER A 51 -16.91 1.88 16.36
CA SER A 51 -16.17 2.84 15.51
C SER A 51 -17.08 3.56 14.50
N TRP A 52 -18.07 2.86 13.92
CA TRP A 52 -18.97 3.51 12.95
C TRP A 52 -19.92 4.51 13.61
N GLU A 53 -20.43 4.16 14.77
CA GLU A 53 -21.26 5.04 15.58
C GLU A 53 -20.50 6.30 15.97
N THR A 54 -19.23 6.17 16.38
CA THR A 54 -18.33 7.28 16.67
C THR A 54 -18.07 8.14 15.43
N VAL A 55 -17.81 7.52 14.26
CA VAL A 55 -17.67 8.26 12.99
C VAL A 55 -18.93 9.06 12.70
N SER A 56 -20.13 8.47 12.86
CA SER A 56 -21.40 9.15 12.61
C SER A 56 -21.58 10.37 13.52
N GLN A 57 -21.32 10.23 14.81
CA GLN A 57 -21.38 11.33 15.77
C GLN A 57 -20.39 12.46 15.43
N LEU A 58 -19.16 12.10 15.02
CA LEU A 58 -18.17 13.09 14.61
C LEU A 58 -18.58 13.85 13.35
N THR A 59 -19.27 13.21 12.40
CA THR A 59 -19.78 13.89 11.19
C THR A 59 -20.96 14.83 11.48
N GLU A 60 -21.73 14.57 12.53
CA GLU A 60 -22.78 15.49 13.00
C GLU A 60 -22.18 16.71 13.71
N ARG A 61 -21.11 16.52 14.49
CA ARG A 61 -20.44 17.56 15.25
C ARG A 61 -19.56 18.47 14.39
N TYR A 62 -18.86 17.90 13.40
CA TYR A 62 -17.86 18.59 12.58
C TYR A 62 -18.23 18.53 11.09
N SER A 63 -18.66 19.65 10.52
CA SER A 63 -19.10 19.74 9.11
C SER A 63 -18.00 19.43 8.08
N TRP A 64 -16.74 19.46 8.49
CA TRP A 64 -15.57 19.12 7.69
C TRP A 64 -15.16 17.64 7.82
N VAL A 65 -15.85 16.85 8.65
CA VAL A 65 -15.65 15.40 8.76
C VAL A 65 -16.68 14.67 7.91
N ARG A 66 -16.23 13.67 7.17
CA ARG A 66 -17.07 12.78 6.36
C ARG A 66 -16.78 11.34 6.69
N GLY A 67 -17.80 10.51 6.79
CA GLY A 67 -17.70 9.07 7.07
C GLY A 67 -18.09 8.22 5.87
N ILE A 68 -17.33 7.16 5.64
CA ILE A 68 -17.62 6.10 4.67
C ILE A 68 -17.51 4.77 5.39
N SER A 69 -18.56 3.93 5.34
CA SER A 69 -18.53 2.58 5.90
C SER A 69 -18.50 1.56 4.77
N LEU A 70 -17.54 0.63 4.85
CA LEU A 70 -17.42 -0.47 3.90
C LEU A 70 -18.29 -1.65 4.33
N MET A 71 -18.67 -2.50 3.36
CA MET A 71 -19.56 -3.65 3.60
C MET A 71 -18.94 -4.70 4.54
N ARG A 72 -17.62 -4.82 4.58
CA ARG A 72 -16.83 -5.73 5.42
C ARG A 72 -15.40 -5.21 5.53
N ASN A 73 -14.55 -5.88 6.30
CA ASN A 73 -13.11 -5.60 6.27
C ASN A 73 -12.50 -6.03 4.92
N TYR A 74 -11.96 -5.05 4.19
CA TYR A 74 -11.24 -5.21 2.92
C TYR A 74 -9.74 -4.97 3.08
N GLY A 75 -9.29 -4.51 4.25
CA GLY A 75 -7.91 -4.16 4.59
C GLY A 75 -7.59 -2.69 4.37
N GLN A 76 -6.64 -2.20 5.17
CA GLN A 76 -6.24 -0.80 5.28
C GLN A 76 -6.02 -0.11 3.93
N HIS A 77 -5.32 -0.75 2.99
CA HIS A 77 -5.04 -0.16 1.69
C HIS A 77 -6.28 0.02 0.82
N ASN A 78 -7.29 -0.87 0.94
CA ASN A 78 -8.57 -0.71 0.25
C ASN A 78 -9.39 0.43 0.87
N ALA A 79 -9.40 0.55 2.20
CA ALA A 79 -10.01 1.69 2.89
C ALA A 79 -9.35 3.01 2.49
N LEU A 80 -8.00 3.06 2.47
CA LEU A 80 -7.27 4.22 1.96
C LEU A 80 -7.62 4.54 0.51
N LEU A 81 -7.65 3.56 -0.39
CA LEU A 81 -8.03 3.78 -1.80
C LEU A 81 -9.44 4.35 -1.92
N CYS A 82 -10.38 3.86 -1.11
CA CYS A 82 -11.73 4.41 -1.03
C CYS A 82 -11.73 5.89 -0.64
N GLY A 83 -11.05 6.24 0.44
CA GLY A 83 -10.95 7.61 0.94
C GLY A 83 -10.20 8.54 -0.03
N ILE A 84 -9.11 8.07 -0.64
CA ILE A 84 -8.35 8.81 -1.66
C ILE A 84 -9.23 9.14 -2.88
N ARG A 85 -10.07 8.19 -3.31
CA ARG A 85 -11.04 8.43 -4.41
C ARG A 85 -12.11 9.43 -4.04
N ALA A 86 -12.54 9.43 -2.77
CA ALA A 86 -13.55 10.32 -2.24
C ALA A 86 -13.03 11.74 -1.89
N ALA A 87 -11.72 11.92 -1.77
CA ALA A 87 -11.08 13.19 -1.45
C ALA A 87 -11.36 14.25 -2.51
N ARG A 88 -11.63 15.50 -2.07
CA ARG A 88 -12.09 16.61 -2.93
C ARG A 88 -11.07 17.74 -3.09
N ASN A 89 -10.06 17.79 -2.21
CA ASN A 89 -9.12 18.89 -2.14
C ASN A 89 -7.83 18.63 -2.94
N GLN A 90 -6.98 19.66 -3.05
CA GLN A 90 -5.78 19.69 -3.91
C GLN A 90 -4.65 18.79 -3.39
N ILE A 91 -4.56 18.64 -2.06
CA ILE A 91 -3.58 17.77 -1.41
C ILE A 91 -4.32 16.72 -0.59
N ILE A 92 -3.85 15.49 -0.67
CA ILE A 92 -4.31 14.39 0.16
C ILE A 92 -3.21 14.03 1.16
N VAL A 93 -3.60 13.98 2.44
CA VAL A 93 -2.77 13.46 3.53
C VAL A 93 -3.39 12.15 3.99
N THR A 94 -2.59 11.08 4.11
CA THR A 94 -3.05 9.84 4.74
C THR A 94 -2.42 9.71 6.11
N LEU A 95 -3.20 9.26 7.08
CA LEU A 95 -2.84 9.16 8.48
C LEU A 95 -3.56 7.97 9.10
N ASP A 96 -2.86 7.20 9.97
CA ASP A 96 -3.48 6.11 10.71
C ASP A 96 -4.25 6.64 11.94
N ASP A 97 -5.23 5.88 12.42
CA ASP A 97 -6.14 6.23 13.50
C ASP A 97 -5.58 5.96 14.91
N ASP A 98 -4.34 5.45 15.02
CA ASP A 98 -3.72 5.00 16.27
C ASP A 98 -2.90 6.07 17.01
N LEU A 99 -2.88 7.30 16.48
CA LEU A 99 -2.15 8.46 17.03
C LEU A 99 -0.63 8.27 17.11
N GLN A 100 -0.05 7.27 16.43
CA GLN A 100 1.39 7.10 16.38
C GLN A 100 2.08 8.19 15.55
N ASN A 101 1.38 8.71 14.55
CA ASN A 101 1.82 9.82 13.73
C ASN A 101 1.07 11.08 14.16
N PRO A 102 1.74 12.01 14.89
CA PRO A 102 1.08 13.22 15.38
C PRO A 102 0.57 14.10 14.22
N PRO A 103 -0.70 14.56 14.24
CA PRO A 103 -1.22 15.51 13.26
C PRO A 103 -0.39 16.79 13.14
N GLU A 104 0.29 17.19 14.20
CA GLU A 104 1.17 18.36 14.29
C GLU A 104 2.39 18.27 13.36
N GLU A 105 2.67 17.09 12.84
CA GLU A 105 3.74 16.85 11.87
C GLU A 105 3.29 17.07 10.41
N ILE A 106 1.98 17.21 10.13
CA ILE A 106 1.43 17.50 8.79
C ILE A 106 2.11 18.71 8.13
N PRO A 107 2.34 19.85 8.82
CA PRO A 107 2.99 21.02 8.22
C PRO A 107 4.37 20.72 7.64
N LYS A 108 5.15 19.79 8.21
CA LYS A 108 6.46 19.40 7.67
C LYS A 108 6.33 18.71 6.32
N LEU A 109 5.31 17.87 6.14
CA LEU A 109 5.03 17.21 4.86
C LEU A 109 4.61 18.24 3.81
N LEU A 110 3.73 19.17 4.19
CA LEU A 110 3.25 20.23 3.30
C LEU A 110 4.38 21.19 2.86
N ALA A 111 5.25 21.57 3.77
CA ALA A 111 6.43 22.40 3.47
C ALA A 111 7.34 21.69 2.45
N LYS A 112 7.58 20.40 2.62
CA LYS A 112 8.39 19.61 1.69
C LYS A 112 7.70 19.43 0.33
N LEU A 113 6.38 19.24 0.31
CA LEU A 113 5.60 19.17 -0.91
C LEU A 113 5.68 20.49 -1.73
N ALA A 114 5.74 21.64 -1.03
CA ALA A 114 5.87 22.97 -1.64
C ALA A 114 7.22 23.17 -2.35
N GLU A 115 8.28 22.41 -2.00
CA GLU A 115 9.56 22.42 -2.71
C GLU A 115 9.48 21.83 -4.12
N GLY A 116 8.31 21.34 -4.52
CA GLY A 116 8.06 20.84 -5.87
C GLY A 116 8.00 19.32 -5.98
N TYR A 117 7.93 18.59 -4.88
CA TYR A 117 7.64 17.15 -4.87
C TYR A 117 6.15 16.89 -5.06
N ASP A 118 5.82 15.69 -5.54
CA ASP A 118 4.43 15.27 -5.72
C ASP A 118 3.95 14.35 -4.60
N VAL A 119 4.88 13.61 -3.98
CA VAL A 119 4.63 12.71 -2.84
C VAL A 119 5.72 12.90 -1.78
N VAL A 120 5.31 13.06 -0.52
CA VAL A 120 6.20 13.19 0.63
C VAL A 120 5.81 12.19 1.70
N TYR A 121 6.76 11.38 2.16
CA TYR A 121 6.61 10.46 3.27
C TYR A 121 7.10 11.06 4.58
N GLY A 122 6.35 10.87 5.65
CA GLY A 122 6.80 11.08 7.03
C GLY A 122 7.53 9.83 7.51
N ALA A 123 8.86 9.89 7.61
CA ALA A 123 9.68 8.78 8.13
C ALA A 123 9.98 9.01 9.62
N PRO A 124 9.85 8.00 10.51
CA PRO A 124 10.19 8.15 11.91
C PRO A 124 11.68 8.45 12.09
N GLU A 125 12.02 9.25 13.12
CA GLU A 125 13.41 9.60 13.42
C GLU A 125 14.25 8.40 13.90
N GLU A 126 13.63 7.45 14.57
CA GLU A 126 14.28 6.22 15.05
C GLU A 126 13.54 4.98 14.54
N GLU A 127 14.23 4.11 13.80
CA GLU A 127 13.74 2.76 13.54
C GLU A 127 13.91 1.92 14.83
N GLN A 128 12.81 1.55 15.49
CA GLN A 128 12.83 0.61 16.62
C GLN A 128 13.14 -0.80 16.11
N HIS A 129 14.36 -1.24 16.29
CA HIS A 129 14.90 -2.51 15.78
C HIS A 129 14.45 -3.73 16.59
N GLY A 130 13.94 -4.74 15.86
CA GLY A 130 13.75 -6.11 16.34
C GLY A 130 14.18 -7.08 15.23
N PHE A 131 15.13 -7.98 15.49
CA PHE A 131 15.81 -8.82 14.49
C PHE A 131 14.87 -9.58 13.51
N LEU A 132 13.75 -10.13 13.98
CA LEU A 132 12.75 -10.81 13.13
C LEU A 132 11.91 -9.84 12.30
N ARG A 133 11.70 -8.63 12.81
CA ARG A 133 10.99 -7.55 12.14
C ARG A 133 11.85 -6.93 11.05
N ASP A 134 13.18 -6.87 11.25
CA ASP A 134 14.16 -6.44 10.25
C ASP A 134 14.22 -7.36 9.05
N LEU A 135 14.17 -8.69 9.26
CA LEU A 135 14.19 -9.64 8.15
C LEU A 135 12.94 -9.53 7.29
N ALA A 136 11.78 -9.45 7.91
CA ALA A 136 10.51 -9.29 7.22
C ALA A 136 10.39 -7.90 6.56
N SER A 137 10.88 -6.84 7.21
CA SER A 137 11.01 -5.50 6.63
C SER A 137 11.93 -5.52 5.40
N ARG A 138 13.06 -6.23 5.45
CA ARG A 138 13.97 -6.38 4.30
C ARG A 138 13.30 -7.07 3.11
N VAL A 139 12.55 -8.14 3.35
CA VAL A 139 11.81 -8.84 2.27
C VAL A 139 10.74 -7.94 1.67
N THR A 140 9.98 -7.23 2.50
CA THR A 140 8.97 -6.26 2.04
C THR A 140 9.62 -5.07 1.32
N LYS A 141 10.72 -4.53 1.87
CA LYS A 141 11.50 -3.45 1.24
C LYS A 141 12.09 -3.92 -0.09
N MET A 142 12.58 -5.17 -0.20
CA MET A 142 13.11 -5.72 -1.44
C MET A 142 12.02 -5.91 -2.52
N ALA A 143 10.85 -6.40 -2.11
CA ALA A 143 9.68 -6.50 -3.00
C ALA A 143 9.20 -5.11 -3.45
N LEU A 144 9.19 -4.14 -2.54
CA LEU A 144 8.83 -2.75 -2.82
C LEU A 144 9.91 -2.08 -3.71
N GLN A 145 11.20 -2.35 -3.48
CA GLN A 145 12.32 -1.82 -4.27
C GLN A 145 12.21 -2.16 -5.75
N SER A 146 11.76 -3.37 -6.08
CA SER A 146 11.58 -3.79 -7.48
C SER A 146 10.39 -3.09 -8.15
N ALA A 147 9.42 -2.61 -7.36
CA ALA A 147 8.20 -1.95 -7.86
C ALA A 147 8.27 -0.41 -7.82
N VAL A 148 8.99 0.15 -6.84
CA VAL A 148 8.93 1.59 -6.47
C VAL A 148 10.30 2.28 -6.57
N GLY A 149 11.39 1.51 -6.72
CA GLY A 149 12.75 2.00 -6.63
C GLY A 149 13.30 1.98 -5.18
N ALA A 150 14.62 1.79 -5.07
CA ALA A 150 15.29 1.50 -3.80
C ALA A 150 15.20 2.64 -2.78
N GLU A 151 15.26 3.87 -3.24
CA GLU A 151 15.28 5.06 -2.38
C GLU A 151 13.90 5.34 -1.80
N THR A 152 12.85 5.32 -2.62
CA THR A 152 11.47 5.55 -2.19
C THR A 152 10.98 4.44 -1.26
N ALA A 153 11.34 3.18 -1.53
CA ALA A 153 10.93 2.05 -0.70
C ALA A 153 11.43 2.10 0.75
N ARG A 154 12.58 2.76 0.99
CA ARG A 154 13.15 2.90 2.34
C ARG A 154 12.32 3.80 3.25
N HIS A 155 11.62 4.76 2.66
CA HIS A 155 10.89 5.81 3.37
C HIS A 155 9.37 5.65 3.30
N ALA A 156 8.87 4.60 2.63
CA ALA A 156 7.44 4.35 2.53
C ALA A 156 6.80 4.21 3.92
N SER A 157 5.80 5.04 4.18
CA SER A 157 5.10 5.17 5.45
C SER A 157 3.60 5.36 5.20
N ALA A 158 2.76 4.95 6.15
CA ALA A 158 1.34 5.24 6.11
C ALA A 158 1.04 6.75 6.25
N PHE A 159 1.93 7.48 6.90
CA PHE A 159 1.86 8.93 7.01
C PHE A 159 2.52 9.59 5.81
N ARG A 160 1.71 10.11 4.89
CA ARG A 160 2.17 10.73 3.65
C ARG A 160 1.27 11.85 3.19
N ALA A 161 1.84 12.81 2.45
CA ALA A 161 1.10 13.85 1.75
C ALA A 161 1.41 13.77 0.26
N PHE A 162 0.41 13.98 -0.61
CA PHE A 162 0.62 13.97 -2.04
C PHE A 162 -0.42 14.84 -2.77
N ARG A 163 -0.07 15.28 -3.97
CA ARG A 163 -0.96 16.05 -4.85
C ARG A 163 -2.08 15.14 -5.36
N THR A 164 -3.31 15.63 -5.31
CA THR A 164 -4.49 14.87 -5.75
C THR A 164 -4.42 14.46 -7.22
N GLU A 165 -3.71 15.21 -8.05
CA GLU A 165 -3.47 14.91 -9.47
C GLU A 165 -2.80 13.55 -9.67
N VAL A 166 -1.92 13.12 -8.76
CA VAL A 166 -1.26 11.79 -8.81
C VAL A 166 -2.29 10.66 -8.82
N ARG A 167 -3.45 10.87 -8.20
CA ARG A 167 -4.57 9.90 -8.18
C ARG A 167 -5.06 9.51 -9.58
N ALA A 168 -4.95 10.40 -10.57
CA ALA A 168 -5.43 10.14 -11.92
C ALA A 168 -4.84 8.86 -12.52
N ALA A 169 -3.60 8.50 -12.17
CA ALA A 169 -2.94 7.30 -12.64
C ALA A 169 -3.55 5.98 -12.12
N PHE A 170 -4.31 6.03 -11.03
CA PHE A 170 -4.84 4.82 -10.38
C PHE A 170 -6.29 4.94 -9.88
N VAL A 171 -7.00 6.01 -10.24
CA VAL A 171 -8.39 6.19 -9.82
C VAL A 171 -9.30 5.04 -10.28
N SER A 172 -9.03 4.46 -11.44
CA SER A 172 -9.75 3.32 -12.03
C SER A 172 -9.19 1.95 -11.65
N PHE A 173 -8.16 1.89 -10.79
CA PHE A 173 -7.52 0.64 -10.42
C PHE A 173 -8.50 -0.31 -9.72
N GLN A 174 -8.67 -1.52 -10.25
CA GLN A 174 -9.51 -2.57 -9.69
C GLN A 174 -8.68 -3.85 -9.60
N GLY A 175 -7.80 -3.93 -8.63
CA GLY A 175 -6.99 -5.12 -8.38
C GLY A 175 -7.35 -5.77 -7.05
N PRO A 176 -7.19 -7.10 -6.91
CA PRO A 176 -7.45 -7.80 -5.65
C PRO A 176 -6.45 -7.42 -4.54
N PHE A 177 -5.30 -6.91 -4.92
CA PHE A 177 -4.26 -6.46 -4.02
C PHE A 177 -3.96 -4.99 -4.27
N VAL A 178 -4.17 -4.17 -3.24
CA VAL A 178 -3.93 -2.74 -3.29
C VAL A 178 -2.70 -2.43 -2.44
N SER A 179 -1.77 -1.66 -2.98
CA SER A 179 -0.71 -1.00 -2.24
C SER A 179 -0.65 0.45 -2.67
N ILE A 180 -1.03 1.35 -1.78
CA ILE A 180 -1.05 2.79 -2.10
C ILE A 180 0.34 3.27 -2.50
N ASP A 181 1.40 2.77 -1.85
CA ASP A 181 2.78 3.15 -2.17
C ASP A 181 3.16 2.81 -3.61
N VAL A 182 2.78 1.62 -4.09
CA VAL A 182 2.99 1.23 -5.48
C VAL A 182 2.13 2.05 -6.43
N LEU A 183 0.85 2.27 -6.10
CA LEU A 183 -0.04 3.05 -6.96
C LEU A 183 0.43 4.49 -7.15
N LEU A 184 1.00 5.11 -6.12
CA LEU A 184 1.57 6.46 -6.21
C LEU A 184 2.71 6.54 -7.23
N THR A 185 3.53 5.48 -7.39
CA THR A 185 4.62 5.47 -8.38
C THR A 185 4.15 5.38 -9.83
N TRP A 186 2.90 5.03 -10.06
CA TRP A 186 2.34 5.08 -11.40
C TRP A 186 2.07 6.51 -11.87
N GLY A 187 1.87 7.43 -10.93
CA GLY A 187 1.54 8.84 -11.22
C GLY A 187 2.74 9.78 -11.25
N THR A 188 3.83 9.43 -10.57
CA THR A 188 4.99 10.32 -10.45
C THR A 188 6.27 9.58 -10.06
N THR A 189 7.41 10.22 -10.33
CA THR A 189 8.74 9.81 -9.84
C THR A 189 9.30 10.82 -8.83
N ARG A 190 8.56 11.90 -8.51
CA ARG A 190 9.02 13.02 -7.64
C ARG A 190 8.64 12.78 -6.19
N PHE A 191 9.38 11.89 -5.53
CA PHE A 191 9.20 11.51 -4.14
C PHE A 191 10.21 12.18 -3.23
N ALA A 192 9.79 12.45 -1.98
CA ALA A 192 10.68 12.89 -0.90
C ALA A 192 10.24 12.25 0.42
N ALA A 193 11.09 12.37 1.43
CA ALA A 193 10.78 12.02 2.79
C ALA A 193 11.22 13.12 3.75
N VAL A 194 10.48 13.28 4.85
CA VAL A 194 10.85 14.16 5.97
C VAL A 194 10.85 13.37 7.26
N ARG A 195 11.72 13.73 8.18
CA ARG A 195 11.73 13.16 9.52
C ARG A 195 10.57 13.72 10.33
N VAL A 196 9.80 12.83 10.92
CA VAL A 196 8.64 13.15 11.76
C VAL A 196 8.75 12.45 13.09
N GLN A 197 8.13 13.06 14.11
CA GLN A 197 7.97 12.39 15.39
C GLN A 197 7.05 11.18 15.24
N HIS A 198 7.38 10.13 15.96
CA HIS A 198 6.59 8.90 16.00
C HIS A 198 6.33 8.52 17.46
N ASP A 199 5.10 8.71 17.88
CA ASP A 199 4.70 8.42 19.25
C ASP A 199 4.54 6.90 19.45
N ARG A 200 4.77 6.45 20.70
CA ARG A 200 4.43 5.07 21.05
C ARG A 200 2.93 4.89 21.00
N ARG A 201 2.48 3.77 20.45
CA ARG A 201 1.05 3.41 20.41
C ARG A 201 0.47 3.49 21.82
N ARG A 202 -0.52 4.35 22.01
CA ARG A 202 -1.18 4.57 23.31
C ARG A 202 -2.35 3.62 23.53
N LEU A 203 -2.99 3.15 22.45
CA LEU A 203 -4.20 2.33 22.47
C LEU A 203 -4.04 1.14 21.50
N GLY A 204 -4.50 -0.05 21.91
CA GLY A 204 -4.53 -1.27 21.09
C GLY A 204 -3.24 -2.09 21.07
N THR A 205 -3.36 -3.35 20.61
CA THR A 205 -2.24 -4.29 20.44
C THR A 205 -1.94 -4.50 18.96
N SER A 206 -0.65 -4.63 18.60
CA SER A 206 -0.25 -4.93 17.21
C SER A 206 -0.76 -6.32 16.80
N GLN A 207 -1.57 -6.39 15.74
CA GLN A 207 -2.13 -7.64 15.22
C GLN A 207 -1.22 -8.31 14.15
N TYR A 208 0.02 -7.85 13.96
CA TYR A 208 0.95 -8.41 12.99
C TYR A 208 1.61 -9.69 13.50
N THR A 209 1.18 -10.83 12.97
CA THR A 209 1.85 -12.12 13.17
C THR A 209 2.86 -12.36 12.04
N LEU A 210 3.92 -13.15 12.31
CA LEU A 210 4.93 -13.52 11.30
C LEU A 210 4.27 -14.13 10.04
N ARG A 211 3.22 -14.95 10.21
CA ARG A 211 2.46 -15.54 9.09
C ARG A 211 1.77 -14.48 8.22
N LYS A 212 1.18 -13.44 8.84
CA LYS A 212 0.57 -12.31 8.12
C LYS A 212 1.62 -11.53 7.34
N LEU A 213 2.80 -11.35 7.94
CA LEU A 213 3.92 -10.61 7.35
C LEU A 213 4.51 -11.34 6.12
N ILE A 214 4.76 -12.66 6.22
CA ILE A 214 5.22 -13.49 5.10
C ILE A 214 4.18 -13.46 3.96
N ARG A 215 2.89 -13.62 4.29
CA ARG A 215 1.82 -13.55 3.29
C ARG A 215 1.77 -12.18 2.60
N HIS A 216 1.94 -11.11 3.37
CA HIS A 216 1.97 -9.75 2.82
C HIS A 216 3.16 -9.56 1.87
N ALA A 217 4.37 -9.97 2.28
CA ALA A 217 5.56 -9.91 1.44
C ALA A 217 5.39 -10.72 0.14
N PHE A 218 4.83 -11.93 0.23
CA PHE A 218 4.56 -12.76 -0.94
C PHE A 218 3.53 -12.11 -1.88
N ASN A 219 2.46 -11.55 -1.32
CA ASN A 219 1.45 -10.82 -2.10
C ASN A 219 2.01 -9.58 -2.79
N MET A 220 2.88 -8.82 -2.11
CA MET A 220 3.56 -7.67 -2.70
C MET A 220 4.48 -8.10 -3.84
N MET A 221 5.30 -9.13 -3.61
CA MET A 221 6.27 -9.63 -4.58
C MET A 221 5.59 -10.17 -5.84
N THR A 222 4.54 -10.98 -5.70
CA THR A 222 3.84 -11.57 -6.86
C THR A 222 2.76 -10.65 -7.45
N GLY A 223 2.26 -9.67 -6.68
CA GLY A 223 1.23 -8.73 -7.13
C GLY A 223 1.76 -7.56 -7.97
N PHE A 224 3.00 -7.12 -7.69
CA PHE A 224 3.55 -5.90 -8.29
C PHE A 224 4.95 -6.08 -8.89
N SER A 225 5.56 -7.27 -8.79
CA SER A 225 6.87 -7.55 -9.35
C SER A 225 6.84 -8.80 -10.22
N VAL A 226 7.59 -8.77 -11.31
CA VAL A 226 7.83 -9.93 -12.18
C VAL A 226 9.09 -10.72 -11.77
N LEU A 227 9.76 -10.28 -10.70
CA LEU A 227 11.02 -10.87 -10.24
C LEU A 227 10.94 -12.39 -10.02
N PRO A 228 9.91 -12.96 -9.35
CA PRO A 228 9.83 -14.41 -9.18
C PRO A 228 9.75 -15.18 -10.50
N LEU A 229 9.08 -14.59 -11.49
CA LEU A 229 8.98 -15.20 -12.83
C LEU A 229 10.33 -15.14 -13.56
N GLN A 230 11.05 -14.03 -13.43
CA GLN A 230 12.40 -13.89 -13.99
C GLN A 230 13.39 -14.88 -13.35
N VAL A 231 13.35 -15.02 -12.02
CA VAL A 231 14.18 -16.00 -11.30
C VAL A 231 13.85 -17.41 -11.76
N ALA A 232 12.58 -17.78 -11.89
CA ALA A 232 12.19 -19.09 -12.42
C ALA A 232 12.72 -19.33 -13.84
N SER A 233 12.67 -18.30 -14.70
CA SER A 233 13.21 -18.38 -16.07
C SER A 233 14.72 -18.56 -16.10
N VAL A 234 15.46 -17.81 -15.26
CA VAL A 234 16.93 -17.94 -15.15
C VAL A 234 17.31 -19.32 -14.62
N VAL A 235 16.64 -19.80 -13.56
CA VAL A 235 16.85 -21.15 -13.02
C VAL A 235 16.56 -22.21 -14.09
N GLY A 236 15.45 -22.11 -14.81
CA GLY A 236 15.10 -23.00 -15.91
C GLY A 236 16.16 -23.01 -17.02
N PHE A 237 16.68 -21.83 -17.38
CA PHE A 237 17.75 -21.71 -18.37
C PHE A 237 19.05 -22.39 -17.90
N VAL A 238 19.48 -22.16 -16.67
CA VAL A 238 20.67 -22.79 -16.09
C VAL A 238 20.53 -24.31 -16.10
N PHE A 239 19.39 -24.86 -15.70
CA PHE A 239 19.12 -26.29 -15.74
C PHE A 239 19.08 -26.85 -17.18
N THR A 240 18.58 -26.08 -18.14
CA THR A 240 18.60 -26.48 -19.56
C THR A 240 20.03 -26.60 -20.08
N VAL A 241 20.89 -25.60 -19.80
CA VAL A 241 22.29 -25.63 -20.15
C VAL A 241 23.01 -26.82 -19.47
N PHE A 242 22.77 -27.02 -18.19
CA PHE A 242 23.31 -28.17 -17.47
C PHE A 242 22.90 -29.50 -18.09
N GLY A 243 21.63 -29.69 -18.40
CA GLY A 243 21.09 -30.89 -19.07
C GLY A 243 21.71 -31.11 -20.44
N PHE A 244 21.93 -30.05 -21.21
CA PHE A 244 22.61 -30.12 -22.51
C PHE A 244 24.07 -30.55 -22.37
N LEU A 245 24.81 -30.03 -21.38
CA LEU A 245 26.19 -30.44 -21.12
C LEU A 245 26.27 -31.90 -20.69
N VAL A 246 25.34 -32.34 -19.83
CA VAL A 246 25.24 -33.76 -19.46
C VAL A 246 24.95 -34.64 -20.67
N LEU A 247 24.05 -34.23 -21.56
CA LEU A 247 23.76 -34.95 -22.82
C LEU A 247 24.99 -35.07 -23.69
N LEU A 248 25.75 -33.99 -23.89
CA LEU A 248 26.98 -33.99 -24.66
C LEU A 248 28.04 -34.91 -24.03
N TYR A 249 28.17 -34.90 -22.70
CA TYR A 249 29.09 -35.80 -21.97
C TYR A 249 28.70 -37.27 -22.18
N VAL A 250 27.43 -37.62 -22.06
CA VAL A 250 26.93 -39.00 -22.25
C VAL A 250 27.16 -39.47 -23.71
N ILE A 251 26.78 -38.65 -24.70
CA ILE A 251 26.98 -38.99 -26.12
C ILE A 251 28.48 -39.11 -26.45
N GLY A 252 29.30 -38.16 -26.00
CA GLY A 252 30.73 -38.19 -26.18
C GLY A 252 31.40 -39.43 -25.55
N GLY A 253 30.97 -39.75 -24.31
CA GLY A 253 31.45 -40.98 -23.62
C GLY A 253 31.06 -42.27 -24.37
N TYR A 254 29.85 -42.34 -24.89
CA TYR A 254 29.39 -43.48 -25.70
C TYR A 254 30.20 -43.64 -27.00
N LEU A 255 30.39 -42.56 -27.73
CA LEU A 255 31.11 -42.57 -29.02
C LEU A 255 32.59 -42.89 -28.84
N LEU A 256 33.24 -42.44 -27.77
CA LEU A 256 34.69 -42.62 -27.54
C LEU A 256 35.06 -43.93 -26.85
N ARG A 257 34.20 -44.50 -26.00
CA ARG A 257 34.53 -45.65 -25.16
C ARG A 257 33.75 -46.93 -25.49
N GLY A 258 32.75 -46.86 -26.36
CA GLY A 258 31.98 -48.04 -26.85
C GLY A 258 31.25 -48.85 -25.76
N GLY A 259 31.02 -48.26 -24.58
CA GLY A 259 30.45 -48.94 -23.43
C GLY A 259 29.10 -48.41 -22.97
N SER A 260 28.28 -49.30 -22.38
CA SER A 260 27.03 -48.89 -21.74
C SER A 260 27.33 -48.01 -20.53
N VAL A 261 26.65 -46.85 -20.44
CA VAL A 261 26.67 -46.01 -19.23
C VAL A 261 25.84 -46.75 -18.16
N PRO A 262 26.41 -47.20 -17.03
CA PRO A 262 25.59 -47.76 -15.93
C PRO A 262 24.75 -46.64 -15.37
N GLY A 263 23.43 -46.65 -15.62
CA GLY A 263 22.77 -45.38 -15.45
C GLY A 263 21.34 -45.32 -15.02
N PHE A 264 20.63 -46.41 -14.70
CA PHE A 264 19.20 -46.26 -14.31
C PHE A 264 18.98 -45.36 -13.08
N PRO A 265 19.75 -45.48 -11.95
CA PRO A 265 19.61 -44.57 -10.82
C PRO A 265 19.98 -43.14 -11.15
N PHE A 266 21.01 -42.93 -11.96
CA PHE A 266 21.45 -41.61 -12.42
C PHE A 266 20.39 -40.96 -13.32
N LEU A 267 19.85 -41.70 -14.29
CA LEU A 267 18.79 -41.24 -15.17
C LEU A 267 17.51 -40.89 -14.40
N ALA A 268 17.09 -41.74 -13.46
CA ALA A 268 15.94 -41.50 -12.61
C ALA A 268 16.11 -40.24 -11.75
N SER A 269 17.32 -40.03 -11.19
CA SER A 269 17.60 -38.82 -10.40
C SER A 269 17.58 -37.54 -11.23
N ILE A 270 18.13 -37.58 -12.45
CA ILE A 270 18.10 -36.44 -13.38
C ILE A 270 16.63 -36.10 -13.76
N VAL A 271 15.87 -37.10 -14.17
CA VAL A 271 14.45 -36.91 -14.53
C VAL A 271 13.64 -36.32 -13.36
N ALA A 272 13.83 -36.89 -12.15
CA ALA A 272 13.16 -36.39 -10.95
C ALA A 272 13.52 -34.91 -10.64
N MET A 273 14.83 -34.57 -10.75
CA MET A 273 15.30 -33.19 -10.51
C MET A 273 14.72 -32.20 -11.53
N PHE A 274 14.80 -32.51 -12.84
CA PHE A 274 14.24 -31.64 -13.89
C PHE A 274 12.74 -31.50 -13.76
N SER A 275 12.03 -32.61 -13.47
CA SER A 275 10.58 -32.57 -13.25
C SER A 275 10.21 -31.70 -12.05
N GLY A 276 10.98 -31.77 -10.95
CA GLY A 276 10.80 -30.92 -9.79
C GLY A 276 10.95 -29.43 -10.12
N VAL A 277 12.00 -29.05 -10.86
CA VAL A 277 12.21 -27.66 -11.30
C VAL A 277 11.10 -27.18 -12.23
N GLN A 278 10.64 -28.02 -13.16
CA GLN A 278 9.52 -27.70 -14.06
C GLN A 278 8.23 -27.47 -13.27
N MET A 279 7.89 -28.35 -12.32
CA MET A 279 6.71 -28.21 -11.47
C MET A 279 6.75 -26.93 -10.64
N PHE A 280 7.94 -26.57 -10.11
CA PHE A 280 8.12 -25.32 -9.38
C PHE A 280 7.90 -24.09 -10.28
N ALA A 281 8.49 -24.09 -11.48
CA ALA A 281 8.30 -23.01 -12.45
C ALA A 281 6.82 -22.88 -12.88
N LEU A 282 6.14 -23.98 -13.14
CA LEU A 282 4.70 -24.00 -13.44
C LEU A 282 3.86 -23.49 -12.27
N GLY A 283 4.24 -23.79 -11.02
CA GLY A 283 3.60 -23.25 -9.83
C GLY A 283 3.69 -21.73 -9.76
N ILE A 284 4.85 -21.13 -10.05
CA ILE A 284 5.02 -19.67 -10.13
C ILE A 284 4.16 -19.10 -11.25
N ILE A 285 4.17 -19.66 -12.45
CA ILE A 285 3.33 -19.23 -13.57
C ILE A 285 1.85 -19.32 -13.19
N GLY A 286 1.44 -20.41 -12.54
CA GLY A 286 0.07 -20.58 -12.06
C GLY A 286 -0.39 -19.48 -11.10
N GLU A 287 0.48 -19.03 -10.20
CA GLU A 287 0.20 -17.91 -9.29
C GLU A 287 -0.04 -16.60 -10.05
N TYR A 288 0.76 -16.30 -11.08
CA TYR A 288 0.55 -15.12 -11.93
C TYR A 288 -0.73 -15.22 -12.76
N LEU A 289 -1.01 -16.39 -13.32
CA LEU A 289 -2.27 -16.63 -14.07
C LEU A 289 -3.49 -16.50 -13.17
N ALA A 290 -3.44 -16.99 -11.94
CA ALA A 290 -4.52 -16.82 -10.96
C ALA A 290 -4.77 -15.33 -10.67
N ARG A 291 -3.72 -14.52 -10.51
CA ARG A 291 -3.84 -13.07 -10.31
C ARG A 291 -4.42 -12.35 -11.53
N MET A 292 -3.99 -12.74 -12.74
CA MET A 292 -4.57 -12.24 -13.98
C MET A 292 -6.06 -12.58 -14.06
N HIS A 293 -6.43 -13.82 -13.75
CA HIS A 293 -7.83 -14.26 -13.73
C HIS A 293 -8.67 -13.44 -12.75
N PHE A 294 -8.18 -13.22 -11.52
CA PHE A 294 -8.88 -12.37 -10.54
C PHE A 294 -9.02 -10.91 -11.02
N ARG A 295 -8.03 -10.39 -11.72
CA ARG A 295 -8.10 -9.04 -12.29
C ARG A 295 -9.14 -8.97 -13.43
N MET A 296 -9.23 -10.01 -14.26
CA MET A 296 -10.22 -10.09 -15.37
C MET A 296 -11.66 -10.23 -14.86
N MET A 297 -11.88 -10.69 -13.63
CA MET A 297 -13.22 -10.75 -13.05
C MET A 297 -13.79 -9.39 -12.64
N ASP A 298 -13.03 -8.30 -12.76
CA ASP A 298 -13.42 -6.92 -12.41
C ASP A 298 -14.10 -6.79 -11.03
N ARG A 299 -13.72 -7.63 -10.08
CA ARG A 299 -14.24 -7.55 -8.72
C ARG A 299 -13.80 -6.26 -8.06
N PRO A 300 -14.75 -5.46 -7.51
CA PRO A 300 -14.39 -4.23 -6.83
C PRO A 300 -13.49 -4.53 -5.64
N GLY A 301 -12.42 -3.72 -5.46
CA GLY A 301 -11.51 -3.83 -4.32
C GLY A 301 -12.21 -3.60 -2.99
N TYR A 302 -13.32 -2.88 -2.98
CA TYR A 302 -14.20 -2.63 -1.84
C TYR A 302 -15.63 -2.33 -2.30
N ALA A 303 -16.59 -2.47 -1.40
CA ALA A 303 -17.97 -2.04 -1.59
C ALA A 303 -18.39 -1.15 -0.41
N ILE A 304 -19.04 -0.03 -0.71
CA ILE A 304 -19.50 0.93 0.27
C ILE A 304 -20.87 0.47 0.77
N ARG A 305 -21.05 0.42 2.09
CA ARG A 305 -22.33 0.13 2.75
C ARG A 305 -23.16 1.40 2.86
N GLN A 306 -22.52 2.47 3.37
CA GLN A 306 -23.17 3.76 3.59
C GLN A 306 -22.13 4.88 3.68
N GLN A 307 -22.59 6.09 3.47
CA GLN A 307 -21.82 7.32 3.62
C GLN A 307 -22.63 8.31 4.43
N THR A 308 -21.95 9.10 5.26
CA THR A 308 -22.62 10.22 5.91
C THR A 308 -22.92 11.30 4.87
N ALA A 309 -24.08 11.93 4.97
CA ALA A 309 -24.43 13.04 4.09
C ALA A 309 -23.40 14.18 4.26
N ALA A 310 -22.87 14.69 3.14
CA ALA A 310 -22.13 15.94 3.19
C ALA A 310 -23.12 17.04 3.57
N VAL A 311 -22.92 17.71 4.71
CA VAL A 311 -23.66 18.91 5.03
C VAL A 311 -23.20 19.98 4.04
N GLU A 312 -23.94 20.18 2.96
CA GLU A 312 -23.80 21.35 2.09
C GLU A 312 -24.13 22.58 2.92
N ARG A 313 -23.12 23.24 3.47
CA ARG A 313 -23.34 24.61 3.95
C ARG A 313 -23.62 25.46 2.72
N ALA A 314 -24.91 25.91 2.60
CA ALA A 314 -25.26 27.00 1.70
C ALA A 314 -24.27 28.16 1.96
N ALA A 315 -23.56 28.58 0.92
CA ALA A 315 -22.71 29.75 0.98
C ALA A 315 -23.53 30.91 1.61
N PRO A 316 -22.96 31.69 2.54
CA PRO A 316 -23.68 32.83 3.10
C PRO A 316 -24.12 33.72 1.94
N ARG A 317 -25.43 33.89 1.77
CA ARG A 317 -25.99 34.88 0.84
C ARG A 317 -25.46 36.24 1.26
N LEU A 318 -24.56 36.78 0.48
CA LEU A 318 -24.22 38.20 0.54
C LEU A 318 -25.55 38.96 0.37
N VAL A 319 -26.05 39.48 1.46
CA VAL A 319 -27.16 40.43 1.42
C VAL A 319 -26.62 41.66 0.72
N ALA A 320 -26.95 41.80 -0.55
CA ALA A 320 -26.72 43.02 -1.28
C ALA A 320 -27.52 44.13 -0.57
N GLY A 321 -26.82 44.96 0.18
CA GLY A 321 -27.39 46.17 0.77
C GLY A 321 -27.95 47.06 -0.33
N MET A 322 -29.25 47.16 -0.36
CA MET A 322 -29.94 48.27 -1.03
C MET A 322 -29.50 49.55 -0.33
N HIS A 323 -28.76 50.38 -1.03
CA HIS A 323 -28.73 51.81 -0.75
C HIS A 323 -29.48 52.50 -1.86
N ALA A 324 -30.55 53.13 -1.42
CA ALA A 324 -31.36 54.12 -2.16
C ALA A 324 -30.53 55.36 -2.46
#